data_a15b7880052a7f3bc001b51fe34030cd
#
_entry.id   a15b7880052a7f3bc001b51fe34030cd
#
_cell.length_a   1.000
_cell.length_b   1.000
_cell.length_c   1.000
_cell.angle_alpha   90.00
_cell.angle_beta   90.00
_cell.angle_gamma   90.00
#
_symmetry.space_group_name_H-M   'P 1'
#
loop_
_entity.id
_entity.type
_entity.pdbx_description
1 polymer ?
#
loop_
_entity_poly.entity_id
_entity_poly.type
_entity_poly.pdbx_seq_one_letter_code
_entity_poly.pdbx_strand_id
1 'polypeptide(L)'
;YYSKSGDYYFEGGLIQGTVDYICGGGSAYFNGVTLLNKSRSASGNTGDCTITAAYPRNAEKGYVFNNCSIETESKTFNLGRSWGDAKVAYLNTTINSGKLVNSRWTAAGMNSVPVYFKEYNTVDKSGNNMNTPKSKVIEFTHKNGNKTMETVLTEEEAKEFTLDKFFTDWNPAEVAAQAEVDAANFDAEATYLVEKDGKFVALIKGAD
;
A
#
# COMPACT_ATOMS: atom_id res chain seq x y z
N TYR A 1 -8.99 -4.56 -2.72
CA TYR A 1 -8.44 -5.63 -1.88
C TYR A 1 -8.94 -5.49 -0.44
N TYR A 2 -9.45 -6.57 0.11
CA TYR A 2 -9.83 -6.69 1.52
C TYR A 2 -9.42 -8.05 2.06
N SER A 3 -8.73 -8.06 3.19
CA SER A 3 -8.39 -9.28 3.92
C SER A 3 -8.81 -9.20 5.38
N LYS A 4 -9.03 -10.35 6.01
CA LYS A 4 -9.27 -10.45 7.46
C LYS A 4 -7.98 -10.72 8.21
N SER A 5 -7.12 -11.58 7.66
CA SER A 5 -5.86 -12.02 8.25
C SER A 5 -5.05 -12.78 7.18
N GLY A 6 -3.83 -13.16 7.48
CA GLY A 6 -2.94 -13.94 6.61
C GLY A 6 -1.83 -13.12 6.00
N ASP A 7 -0.95 -13.82 5.26
CA ASP A 7 0.19 -13.23 4.57
C ASP A 7 -0.06 -13.23 3.07
N TYR A 8 0.20 -12.10 2.41
CA TYR A 8 -0.11 -11.89 0.99
C TYR A 8 1.05 -11.19 0.29
N TYR A 9 1.36 -11.65 -0.91
CA TYR A 9 2.32 -11.02 -1.80
C TYR A 9 1.67 -10.71 -3.14
N PHE A 10 1.87 -9.50 -3.62
CA PHE A 10 1.40 -9.01 -4.91
C PHE A 10 2.59 -8.52 -5.71
N GLU A 11 2.73 -8.95 -6.95
CA GLU A 11 3.79 -8.53 -7.85
C GLU A 11 3.22 -8.01 -9.16
N GLY A 12 3.55 -6.75 -9.46
CA GLY A 12 3.05 -6.08 -10.66
C GLY A 12 1.54 -5.87 -10.66
N GLY A 13 1.00 -5.59 -11.83
CA GLY A 13 -0.43 -5.42 -12.05
C GLY A 13 -1.01 -4.09 -11.56
N LEU A 14 -2.33 -4.00 -11.63
CA LEU A 14 -3.11 -2.80 -11.34
C LEU A 14 -4.14 -3.08 -10.24
N ILE A 15 -4.13 -2.26 -9.19
CA ILE A 15 -5.19 -2.22 -8.18
C ILE A 15 -5.83 -0.84 -8.24
N GLN A 16 -7.16 -0.78 -8.41
CA GLN A 16 -7.86 0.48 -8.56
C GLN A 16 -9.05 0.62 -7.61
N GLY A 17 -9.35 1.84 -7.24
CA GLY A 17 -10.50 2.14 -6.40
C GLY A 17 -10.58 3.60 -5.98
N THR A 18 -11.48 3.91 -5.06
CA THR A 18 -11.76 5.30 -4.65
C THR A 18 -11.35 5.58 -3.21
N VAL A 19 -11.93 4.88 -2.25
CA VAL A 19 -11.65 5.07 -0.82
C VAL A 19 -11.44 3.71 -0.18
N ASP A 20 -10.33 3.58 0.59
CA ASP A 20 -10.01 2.37 1.33
C ASP A 20 -10.01 1.11 0.46
N TYR A 21 -9.56 1.26 -0.78
CA TYR A 21 -9.63 0.15 -1.72
C TYR A 21 -8.58 -0.94 -1.47
N ILE A 22 -7.64 -0.65 -0.56
CA ILE A 22 -6.74 -1.63 0.05
C ILE A 22 -6.94 -1.54 1.56
N CYS A 23 -7.67 -2.51 2.15
CA CYS A 23 -8.07 -2.39 3.55
C CYS A 23 -8.15 -3.76 4.25
N GLY A 24 -8.34 -3.72 5.58
CA GLY A 24 -8.49 -4.90 6.42
C GLY A 24 -7.21 -5.29 7.16
N GLY A 25 -7.17 -6.52 7.62
CA GLY A 25 -6.05 -7.09 8.39
C GLY A 25 -5.00 -7.78 7.52
N GLY A 26 -4.14 -8.55 8.18
CA GLY A 26 -3.10 -9.32 7.53
C GLY A 26 -1.76 -8.59 7.37
N SER A 27 -0.83 -9.31 6.75
CA SER A 27 0.48 -8.83 6.34
C SER A 27 0.55 -8.89 4.82
N ALA A 28 0.55 -7.76 4.14
CA ALA A 28 0.53 -7.72 2.68
C ALA A 28 1.71 -6.91 2.12
N TYR A 29 2.42 -7.50 1.18
CA TYR A 29 3.53 -6.87 0.48
C TYR A 29 3.18 -6.69 -0.99
N PHE A 30 3.20 -5.45 -1.45
CA PHE A 30 2.92 -5.06 -2.82
C PHE A 30 4.23 -4.62 -3.48
N ASN A 31 4.65 -5.32 -4.51
CA ASN A 31 5.90 -5.05 -5.23
C ASN A 31 5.62 -4.67 -6.69
N GLY A 32 6.01 -3.48 -7.10
CA GLY A 32 5.83 -3.03 -8.48
C GLY A 32 4.38 -2.86 -8.94
N VAL A 33 3.44 -2.72 -8.01
CA VAL A 33 2.00 -2.59 -8.31
C VAL A 33 1.66 -1.15 -8.70
N THR A 34 0.82 -0.98 -9.72
CA THR A 34 0.20 0.31 -10.03
C THR A 34 -1.08 0.50 -9.20
N LEU A 35 -1.14 1.59 -8.45
CA LEU A 35 -2.28 1.98 -7.62
C LEU A 35 -3.03 3.12 -8.30
N LEU A 36 -4.23 2.86 -8.81
CA LEU A 36 -5.02 3.85 -9.53
C LEU A 36 -6.19 4.38 -8.68
N ASN A 37 -6.09 5.64 -8.29
CA ASN A 37 -7.15 6.35 -7.60
C ASN A 37 -8.24 6.79 -8.60
N LYS A 38 -9.36 6.10 -8.62
CA LYS A 38 -10.49 6.40 -9.52
C LYS A 38 -11.25 7.66 -9.07
N SER A 39 -11.81 8.37 -10.03
CA SER A 39 -12.66 9.51 -9.77
C SER A 39 -13.94 9.10 -9.05
N ARG A 40 -14.37 9.90 -8.07
CA ARG A 40 -15.65 9.78 -7.36
C ARG A 40 -16.76 10.64 -7.97
N SER A 41 -16.54 11.22 -9.13
CA SER A 41 -17.44 12.19 -9.76
C SER A 41 -18.83 11.63 -10.07
N ALA A 42 -18.92 10.34 -10.41
CA ALA A 42 -20.19 9.68 -10.70
C ALA A 42 -21.19 9.69 -9.53
N SER A 43 -20.72 9.80 -8.31
CA SER A 43 -21.53 9.91 -7.08
C SER A 43 -21.78 11.35 -6.65
N GLY A 44 -21.34 12.35 -7.43
CA GLY A 44 -21.34 13.75 -7.03
C GLY A 44 -20.31 14.11 -5.94
N ASN A 45 -19.56 13.15 -5.48
CA ASN A 45 -18.55 13.33 -4.44
C ASN A 45 -17.17 13.53 -5.08
N THR A 46 -16.66 14.75 -5.00
CA THR A 46 -15.33 15.13 -5.50
C THR A 46 -14.25 15.09 -4.42
N GLY A 47 -14.53 14.44 -3.29
CA GLY A 47 -13.60 14.34 -2.18
C GLY A 47 -12.35 13.54 -2.50
N ASP A 48 -11.38 13.62 -1.61
CA ASP A 48 -10.09 12.94 -1.74
C ASP A 48 -10.26 11.42 -1.81
N CYS A 49 -9.45 10.79 -2.63
CA CYS A 49 -9.23 9.35 -2.57
C CYS A 49 -8.37 9.02 -1.34
N THR A 50 -8.55 7.81 -0.82
CA THR A 50 -7.69 7.24 0.23
C THR A 50 -7.30 5.84 -0.18
N ILE A 51 -6.01 5.54 -0.28
CA ILE A 51 -5.53 4.26 -0.78
C ILE A 51 -5.78 3.18 0.26
N THR A 52 -5.25 3.36 1.47
CA THR A 52 -5.25 2.30 2.48
C THR A 52 -6.10 2.62 3.70
N ALA A 53 -6.72 1.58 4.25
CA ALA A 53 -7.30 1.56 5.59
C ALA A 53 -6.91 0.23 6.28
N ALA A 54 -5.66 0.16 6.73
CA ALA A 54 -5.11 -1.03 7.35
C ALA A 54 -5.66 -1.26 8.75
N TYR A 55 -5.97 -2.51 9.07
CA TYR A 55 -6.39 -2.96 10.38
C TYR A 55 -5.70 -4.28 10.76
N PRO A 56 -4.36 -4.30 10.82
CA PRO A 56 -3.64 -5.50 11.25
C PRO A 56 -3.96 -5.83 12.69
N ARG A 57 -3.98 -7.12 13.00
CA ARG A 57 -4.29 -7.65 14.33
C ARG A 57 -3.08 -8.41 14.88
N ASN A 58 -2.88 -8.34 16.19
CA ASN A 58 -1.83 -9.10 16.87
C ASN A 58 -0.45 -8.94 16.20
N ALA A 59 0.15 -10.05 15.78
CA ALA A 59 1.47 -10.11 15.15
C ALA A 59 1.48 -9.72 13.66
N GLU A 60 0.33 -9.42 13.05
CA GLU A 60 0.27 -9.00 11.64
C GLU A 60 1.09 -7.73 11.38
N LYS A 61 1.75 -7.70 10.22
CA LYS A 61 2.73 -6.65 9.89
C LYS A 61 2.12 -5.47 9.12
N GLY A 62 0.84 -5.57 8.71
CA GLY A 62 0.16 -4.54 7.92
C GLY A 62 0.62 -4.54 6.47
N TYR A 63 0.79 -3.36 5.86
CA TYR A 63 1.02 -3.25 4.43
C TYR A 63 2.36 -2.58 4.12
N VAL A 64 3.09 -3.18 3.18
CA VAL A 64 4.27 -2.57 2.56
C VAL A 64 4.05 -2.46 1.06
N PHE A 65 4.28 -1.28 0.52
CA PHE A 65 4.30 -0.98 -0.91
C PHE A 65 5.74 -0.67 -1.31
N ASN A 66 6.33 -1.46 -2.19
CA ASN A 66 7.69 -1.26 -2.66
C ASN A 66 7.73 -1.17 -4.18
N ASN A 67 8.47 -0.21 -4.72
CA ASN A 67 8.55 0.07 -6.16
C ASN A 67 7.20 0.28 -6.84
N CYS A 68 6.18 0.68 -6.09
CA CYS A 68 4.84 0.91 -6.61
C CYS A 68 4.74 2.26 -7.31
N SER A 69 3.77 2.38 -8.22
CA SER A 69 3.39 3.66 -8.83
C SER A 69 1.99 4.06 -8.41
N ILE A 70 1.75 5.36 -8.28
CA ILE A 70 0.44 5.91 -7.95
C ILE A 70 -0.02 6.81 -9.09
N GLU A 71 -1.20 6.51 -9.61
CA GLU A 71 -1.91 7.31 -10.59
C GLU A 71 -3.25 7.77 -10.03
N THR A 72 -3.76 8.90 -10.50
CA THR A 72 -5.00 9.40 -9.96
C THR A 72 -5.85 10.14 -10.98
N GLU A 73 -7.13 9.79 -11.06
CA GLU A 73 -8.17 10.51 -11.76
C GLU A 73 -8.82 11.58 -10.87
N SER A 74 -8.65 11.49 -9.56
CA SER A 74 -9.16 12.47 -8.60
C SER A 74 -8.22 13.66 -8.46
N LYS A 75 -8.70 14.77 -7.87
CA LYS A 75 -7.88 15.97 -7.67
C LYS A 75 -6.78 15.74 -6.65
N THR A 76 -7.14 15.09 -5.54
CA THR A 76 -6.27 14.86 -4.39
C THR A 76 -6.43 13.46 -3.85
N PHE A 77 -5.43 12.97 -3.13
CA PHE A 77 -5.49 11.68 -2.45
C PHE A 77 -4.63 11.66 -1.18
N ASN A 78 -4.96 10.72 -0.30
CA ASN A 78 -4.17 10.35 0.86
C ASN A 78 -3.56 8.96 0.68
N LEU A 79 -2.37 8.72 1.24
CA LEU A 79 -1.74 7.40 1.25
C LEU A 79 -2.52 6.40 2.11
N GLY A 80 -3.12 6.89 3.19
CA GLY A 80 -3.94 6.05 4.03
C GLY A 80 -4.54 6.75 5.24
N ARG A 81 -5.41 6.00 5.92
CA ARG A 81 -6.00 6.36 7.20
C ARG A 81 -6.04 5.17 8.15
N SER A 82 -6.06 5.43 9.47
CA SER A 82 -5.99 4.36 10.45
C SER A 82 -7.38 3.84 10.81
N TRP A 83 -7.68 2.61 10.40
CA TRP A 83 -8.89 1.93 10.83
C TRP A 83 -8.75 1.32 12.23
N GLY A 84 -7.58 0.78 12.51
CA GLY A 84 -7.20 0.22 13.81
C GLY A 84 -5.76 0.59 14.12
N ASP A 85 -4.98 -0.35 14.58
CA ASP A 85 -3.55 -0.20 14.85
C ASP A 85 -2.75 -0.27 13.53
N ALA A 86 -3.08 0.64 12.63
CA ALA A 86 -2.57 0.63 11.26
C ALA A 86 -1.04 0.65 11.20
N LYS A 87 -0.49 -0.17 10.33
CA LYS A 87 0.93 -0.30 10.00
C LYS A 87 1.04 -0.24 8.49
N VAL A 88 1.55 0.86 7.93
CA VAL A 88 1.68 1.04 6.48
C VAL A 88 2.99 1.72 6.14
N ALA A 89 3.71 1.17 5.18
CA ALA A 89 4.94 1.75 4.64
C ALA A 89 4.91 1.79 3.11
N TYR A 90 5.32 2.92 2.54
CA TYR A 90 5.55 3.11 1.10
C TYR A 90 7.04 3.35 0.88
N LEU A 91 7.67 2.49 0.06
CA LEU A 91 9.09 2.56 -0.27
C LEU A 91 9.26 2.68 -1.78
N ASN A 92 10.16 3.54 -2.21
CA ASN A 92 10.50 3.73 -3.63
C ASN A 92 9.26 3.95 -4.52
N THR A 93 8.31 4.72 -4.02
CA THR A 93 7.03 4.92 -4.69
C THR A 93 7.08 6.13 -5.61
N THR A 94 6.61 5.96 -6.86
CA THR A 94 6.50 7.05 -7.83
C THR A 94 5.06 7.56 -7.91
N ILE A 95 4.86 8.86 -7.74
CA ILE A 95 3.57 9.51 -7.93
C ILE A 95 3.51 10.09 -9.35
N ASN A 96 2.85 9.36 -10.26
CA ASN A 96 2.78 9.70 -11.68
C ASN A 96 1.79 10.82 -11.99
N SER A 97 0.70 10.90 -11.22
CA SER A 97 -0.33 11.91 -11.42
C SER A 97 -1.09 12.23 -10.14
N GLY A 98 -1.81 13.37 -10.18
CA GLY A 98 -2.62 13.84 -9.07
C GLY A 98 -1.82 14.59 -8.02
N LYS A 99 -2.51 14.94 -6.94
CA LYS A 99 -1.94 15.71 -5.85
C LYS A 99 -2.09 14.96 -4.53
N LEU A 100 -0.97 14.48 -4.03
CA LEU A 100 -0.90 13.99 -2.66
C LEU A 100 -1.18 15.17 -1.69
N VAL A 101 -2.09 14.97 -0.75
CA VAL A 101 -2.38 16.00 0.26
C VAL A 101 -1.15 16.26 1.14
N ASN A 102 -1.01 17.48 1.66
CA ASN A 102 0.19 17.87 2.40
C ASN A 102 0.43 17.03 3.66
N SER A 103 -0.65 16.63 4.33
CA SER A 103 -0.57 15.74 5.49
C SER A 103 -0.20 14.31 5.13
N ARG A 104 -0.34 13.92 3.85
CA ARG A 104 -0.10 12.59 3.29
C ARG A 104 -1.02 11.50 3.83
N TRP A 105 -1.42 11.60 5.07
CA TRP A 105 -2.23 10.69 5.84
C TRP A 105 -3.41 11.41 6.48
N THR A 106 -4.47 10.69 6.80
CA THR A 106 -5.66 11.30 7.43
C THR A 106 -6.23 10.42 8.53
N ALA A 107 -6.91 11.06 9.48
CA ALA A 107 -7.71 10.39 10.51
C ALA A 107 -9.21 10.38 10.17
N ALA A 108 -9.62 10.96 9.05
CA ALA A 108 -11.03 11.20 8.73
C ALA A 108 -11.89 9.92 8.84
N GLY A 109 -12.88 9.95 9.72
CA GLY A 109 -13.83 8.87 9.93
C GLY A 109 -13.27 7.61 10.62
N MET A 110 -12.04 7.65 11.13
CA MET A 110 -11.38 6.50 11.73
C MET A 110 -11.39 6.53 13.26
N ASN A 111 -11.11 5.39 13.89
CA ASN A 111 -11.29 5.18 15.32
C ASN A 111 -9.98 5.14 16.11
N SER A 112 -8.84 4.99 15.46
CA SER A 112 -7.58 4.82 16.19
C SER A 112 -6.43 5.63 15.59
N VAL A 113 -5.40 5.80 16.41
CA VAL A 113 -4.11 6.33 16.02
C VAL A 113 -3.28 5.19 15.43
N PRO A 114 -2.60 5.36 14.29
CA PRO A 114 -1.80 4.30 13.71
C PRO A 114 -0.60 3.93 14.60
N VAL A 115 -0.15 2.69 14.50
CA VAL A 115 1.14 2.27 15.07
C VAL A 115 2.24 3.02 14.33
N TYR A 116 2.24 2.94 13.00
CA TYR A 116 3.11 3.75 12.15
C TYR A 116 2.51 4.00 10.77
N PHE A 117 2.86 5.15 10.22
CA PHE A 117 2.79 5.48 8.80
C PHE A 117 4.18 5.88 8.34
N LYS A 118 4.71 5.22 7.31
CA LYS A 118 6.10 5.38 6.89
C LYS A 118 6.23 5.57 5.39
N GLU A 119 7.22 6.36 4.99
CA GLU A 119 7.62 6.57 3.61
C GLU A 119 9.13 6.58 3.48
N TYR A 120 9.63 6.06 2.37
CA TYR A 120 11.02 6.18 1.97
C TYR A 120 11.10 6.37 0.45
N ASN A 121 11.90 7.36 0.02
CA ASN A 121 12.17 7.63 -1.39
C ASN A 121 10.88 7.74 -2.25
N THR A 122 9.91 8.51 -1.76
CA THR A 122 8.73 8.88 -2.57
C THR A 122 9.14 9.98 -3.55
N VAL A 123 8.93 9.74 -4.85
CA VAL A 123 9.30 10.66 -5.91
C VAL A 123 8.11 11.03 -6.80
N ASP A 124 8.18 12.16 -7.49
CA ASP A 124 7.26 12.49 -8.55
C ASP A 124 7.66 11.79 -9.88
N LYS A 125 6.85 11.95 -10.92
CA LYS A 125 7.10 11.38 -12.26
C LYS A 125 8.41 11.84 -12.92
N SER A 126 9.02 12.89 -12.42
CA SER A 126 10.30 13.43 -12.88
C SER A 126 11.48 12.97 -12.01
N GLY A 127 11.22 12.15 -11.00
CA GLY A 127 12.22 11.66 -10.05
C GLY A 127 12.56 12.66 -8.93
N ASN A 128 11.83 13.76 -8.80
CA ASN A 128 12.06 14.70 -7.72
C ASN A 128 11.55 14.13 -6.39
N ASN A 129 12.39 14.25 -5.36
CA ASN A 129 12.05 13.78 -4.03
C ASN A 129 10.87 14.56 -3.45
N MET A 130 9.83 13.85 -3.04
CA MET A 130 8.63 14.38 -2.42
C MET A 130 8.65 14.30 -0.89
N ASN A 131 9.63 13.64 -0.29
CA ASN A 131 9.82 13.58 1.16
C ASN A 131 10.51 14.85 1.67
N THR A 132 9.73 15.92 1.81
CA THR A 132 10.21 17.22 2.28
C THR A 132 10.41 17.24 3.79
N PRO A 133 11.14 18.21 4.37
CA PRO A 133 11.25 18.36 5.81
C PRO A 133 9.88 18.45 6.54
N LYS A 134 8.86 19.00 5.88
CA LYS A 134 7.51 19.10 6.43
C LYS A 134 6.76 17.78 6.45
N SER A 135 7.15 16.82 5.61
CA SER A 135 6.54 15.49 5.60
C SER A 135 7.25 14.50 6.53
N LYS A 136 8.44 14.84 7.04
CA LYS A 136 9.21 13.96 7.93
C LYS A 136 8.52 13.71 9.27
N VAL A 137 7.88 14.77 9.79
CA VAL A 137 7.17 14.70 11.06
C VAL A 137 5.78 15.25 10.82
N ILE A 138 4.77 14.45 11.09
CA ILE A 138 3.38 14.87 11.01
C ILE A 138 2.71 14.82 12.38
N GLU A 139 1.78 15.74 12.60
CA GLU A 139 0.84 15.65 13.71
C GLU A 139 -0.42 14.94 13.20
N PHE A 140 -0.64 13.73 13.67
CA PHE A 140 -1.82 12.95 13.35
C PHE A 140 -2.90 13.26 14.38
N THR A 141 -3.91 14.01 13.97
CA THR A 141 -5.02 14.43 14.85
C THR A 141 -6.14 13.40 14.79
N HIS A 142 -6.55 12.92 15.94
CA HIS A 142 -7.65 11.97 16.11
C HIS A 142 -8.55 12.43 17.28
N LYS A 143 -9.83 12.04 17.25
CA LYS A 143 -10.80 12.41 18.29
C LYS A 143 -10.39 12.04 19.73
N ASN A 144 -9.53 11.03 19.87
CA ASN A 144 -9.03 10.54 21.15
C ASN A 144 -7.64 11.12 21.52
N GLY A 145 -7.19 12.15 20.80
CA GLY A 145 -5.91 12.81 21.03
C GLY A 145 -5.09 12.96 19.77
N ASN A 146 -3.94 13.59 19.94
CA ASN A 146 -3.00 13.81 18.85
C ASN A 146 -1.77 12.92 19.05
N LYS A 147 -1.16 12.52 17.95
CA LYS A 147 0.12 11.81 17.94
C LYS A 147 1.04 12.48 16.93
N THR A 148 2.19 12.92 17.39
CA THR A 148 3.30 13.29 16.52
C THR A 148 4.04 12.03 16.12
N MET A 149 4.30 11.85 14.83
CA MET A 149 5.05 10.70 14.33
C MET A 149 6.01 11.09 13.22
N GLU A 150 7.15 10.44 13.23
CA GLU A 150 8.09 10.48 12.12
C GLU A 150 7.62 9.53 11.04
N THR A 151 7.43 10.05 9.84
CA THR A 151 6.88 9.29 8.70
C THR A 151 7.92 8.99 7.63
N VAL A 152 9.04 9.69 7.60
CA VAL A 152 10.07 9.46 6.59
C VAL A 152 11.22 8.68 7.19
N LEU A 153 11.45 7.50 6.63
CA LEU A 153 12.55 6.61 7.01
C LEU A 153 13.89 7.10 6.44
N THR A 154 14.95 6.83 7.18
CA THR A 154 16.30 6.80 6.64
C THR A 154 16.50 5.56 5.74
N GLU A 155 17.57 5.52 4.97
CA GLU A 155 17.92 4.36 4.15
C GLU A 155 18.11 3.10 5.02
N GLU A 156 18.72 3.24 6.18
CA GLU A 156 18.95 2.11 7.09
C GLU A 156 17.63 1.56 7.67
N GLU A 157 16.73 2.45 8.08
CA GLU A 157 15.41 2.04 8.56
C GLU A 157 14.55 1.40 7.46
N ALA A 158 14.69 1.84 6.21
CA ALA A 158 13.97 1.27 5.08
C ALA A 158 14.35 -0.19 4.79
N LYS A 159 15.55 -0.63 5.15
CA LYS A 159 16.00 -2.02 5.02
C LYS A 159 15.21 -2.99 5.88
N GLU A 160 14.57 -2.52 6.95
CA GLU A 160 13.70 -3.35 7.78
C GLU A 160 12.36 -3.70 7.12
N PHE A 161 12.06 -3.05 5.97
CA PHE A 161 10.85 -3.28 5.19
C PHE A 161 11.10 -4.05 3.89
N THR A 162 12.27 -4.64 3.69
CA THR A 162 12.56 -5.51 2.54
C THR A 162 11.73 -6.80 2.61
N LEU A 163 11.55 -7.45 1.47
CA LEU A 163 10.69 -8.63 1.37
C LEU A 163 11.12 -9.76 2.31
N ASP A 164 12.42 -10.01 2.39
CA ASP A 164 13.02 -11.03 3.27
C ASP A 164 12.88 -10.71 4.76
N LYS A 165 12.82 -9.44 5.12
CA LYS A 165 12.54 -8.99 6.49
C LYS A 165 11.04 -9.00 6.81
N PHE A 166 10.22 -8.74 5.79
CA PHE A 166 8.77 -8.74 5.96
C PHE A 166 8.22 -10.16 6.09
N PHE A 167 8.66 -11.09 5.23
CA PHE A 167 8.33 -12.50 5.32
C PHE A 167 9.57 -13.32 5.71
N THR A 168 9.63 -13.73 6.97
CA THR A 168 10.79 -14.47 7.52
C THR A 168 10.65 -15.98 7.43
N ASP A 169 9.44 -16.46 7.19
CA ASP A 169 9.09 -17.89 7.24
C ASP A 169 8.69 -18.46 5.87
N TRP A 170 8.68 -17.65 4.83
CA TRP A 170 8.46 -18.08 3.45
C TRP A 170 9.02 -17.05 2.45
N ASN A 171 9.35 -17.50 1.24
CA ASN A 171 9.78 -16.64 0.15
C ASN A 171 8.74 -16.66 -0.98
N PRO A 172 7.93 -15.61 -1.15
CA PRO A 172 6.91 -15.55 -2.20
C PRO A 172 7.47 -15.73 -3.62
N ALA A 173 8.67 -15.20 -3.90
CA ALA A 173 9.29 -15.31 -5.21
C ALA A 173 9.64 -16.77 -5.56
N GLU A 174 10.11 -17.55 -4.57
CA GLU A 174 10.37 -18.98 -4.76
C GLU A 174 9.06 -19.75 -4.98
N VAL A 175 7.99 -19.41 -4.25
CA VAL A 175 6.68 -20.03 -4.45
C VAL A 175 6.15 -19.74 -5.86
N ALA A 176 6.27 -18.50 -6.31
CA ALA A 176 5.86 -18.12 -7.67
C ALA A 176 6.68 -18.84 -8.75
N ALA A 177 8.00 -18.96 -8.57
CA ALA A 177 8.87 -19.67 -9.50
C ALA A 177 8.62 -21.19 -9.54
N GLN A 178 8.10 -21.78 -8.46
CA GLN A 178 7.74 -23.20 -8.38
C GLN A 178 6.33 -23.50 -8.91
N ALA A 179 5.50 -22.47 -9.13
CA ALA A 179 4.18 -22.68 -9.72
C ALA A 179 4.33 -23.06 -11.19
N GLU A 180 3.97 -24.29 -11.55
CA GLU A 180 3.82 -24.71 -12.94
C GLU A 180 2.58 -24.00 -13.52
N VAL A 181 2.80 -22.91 -14.22
CA VAL A 181 1.75 -22.24 -14.99
C VAL A 181 1.82 -22.77 -16.42
N ASP A 182 0.77 -23.47 -16.84
CA ASP A 182 0.62 -23.85 -18.24
C ASP A 182 0.45 -22.58 -19.09
N ALA A 183 1.52 -22.17 -19.77
CA ALA A 183 1.54 -20.97 -20.58
C ALA A 183 0.48 -20.96 -21.71
N ALA A 184 0.02 -22.13 -22.16
CA ALA A 184 -1.00 -22.27 -23.20
C ALA A 184 -2.40 -21.93 -22.69
N ASN A 185 -2.64 -22.05 -21.38
CA ASN A 185 -3.91 -21.73 -20.72
C ASN A 185 -3.86 -20.41 -19.94
N PHE A 186 -2.79 -19.64 -20.11
CA PHE A 186 -2.61 -18.39 -19.37
C PHE A 186 -3.51 -17.29 -19.95
N ASP A 187 -4.52 -16.91 -19.20
CA ASP A 187 -5.34 -15.73 -19.50
C ASP A 187 -4.63 -14.47 -19.01
N ALA A 188 -4.29 -13.57 -19.93
CA ALA A 188 -3.56 -12.35 -19.62
C ALA A 188 -4.31 -11.39 -18.69
N GLU A 189 -5.66 -11.49 -18.64
CA GLU A 189 -6.50 -10.65 -17.79
C GLU A 189 -6.80 -11.31 -16.43
N ALA A 190 -6.48 -12.58 -16.26
CA ALA A 190 -6.78 -13.29 -15.03
C ALA A 190 -5.78 -13.02 -13.91
N THR A 191 -6.28 -13.04 -12.69
CA THR A 191 -5.47 -13.06 -11.48
C THR A 191 -5.27 -14.52 -11.06
N TYR A 192 -4.02 -14.91 -10.88
CA TYR A 192 -3.69 -16.26 -10.44
C TYR A 192 -3.32 -16.23 -8.95
N LEU A 193 -3.99 -17.05 -8.17
CA LEU A 193 -3.67 -17.28 -6.77
C LEU A 193 -2.96 -18.62 -6.64
N VAL A 194 -1.77 -18.59 -6.08
CA VAL A 194 -1.01 -19.80 -5.72
C VAL A 194 -1.06 -19.92 -4.21
N GLU A 195 -1.51 -21.06 -3.72
CA GLU A 195 -1.48 -21.41 -2.31
C GLU A 195 -0.38 -22.44 -2.04
N LYS A 196 0.43 -22.16 -1.02
CA LYS A 196 1.38 -23.13 -0.47
C LYS A 196 1.45 -22.93 1.05
N ASP A 197 1.23 -23.99 1.80
CA ASP A 197 1.32 -24.01 3.26
C ASP A 197 0.45 -22.93 3.94
N GLY A 198 -0.75 -22.70 3.41
CA GLY A 198 -1.69 -21.69 3.91
C GLY A 198 -1.34 -20.24 3.56
N LYS A 199 -0.37 -20.02 2.68
CA LYS A 199 0.04 -18.70 2.19
C LYS A 199 -0.30 -18.52 0.73
N PHE A 200 -0.70 -17.29 0.39
CA PHE A 200 -1.17 -16.96 -0.95
C PHE A 200 -0.24 -15.99 -1.64
N VAL A 201 0.11 -16.32 -2.88
CA VAL A 201 0.75 -15.40 -3.82
C VAL A 201 -0.24 -15.08 -4.91
N ALA A 202 -0.61 -13.82 -5.04
CA ALA A 202 -1.43 -13.35 -6.16
C ALA A 202 -0.49 -12.85 -7.27
N LEU A 203 -0.50 -13.54 -8.40
CA LEU A 203 0.20 -13.10 -9.60
C LEU A 203 -0.80 -12.37 -10.48
N ILE A 204 -0.59 -11.08 -10.66
CA ILE A 204 -1.43 -10.24 -11.52
C ILE A 204 -0.60 -9.87 -12.74
N LYS A 205 -0.98 -10.37 -13.91
CA LYS A 205 -0.37 -9.93 -15.17
C LYS A 205 -1.08 -8.65 -15.61
N GLY A 206 -0.34 -7.57 -15.72
CA GLY A 206 -0.87 -6.31 -16.24
C GLY A 206 -1.25 -6.46 -17.72
N ALA A 207 -2.31 -5.79 -18.14
CA ALA A 207 -2.54 -5.55 -19.56
C ALA A 207 -1.44 -4.64 -20.11
N ASP A 208 -0.87 -5.01 -21.26
CA ASP A 208 0.09 -4.19 -22.02
C ASP A 208 -0.59 -2.88 -22.49
#